data_96dff98d9bb24d4e0eca30d30db4c706
#
_entry.id   96dff98d9bb24d4e0eca30d30db4c706
#
_cell.length_a   1.000
_cell.length_b   1.000
_cell.length_c   1.000
_cell.angle_alpha   90.00
_cell.angle_beta   90.00
_cell.angle_gamma   90.00
#
_symmetry.space_group_name_H-M   'P 1'
#
loop_
_entity.id
_entity.type
_entity.pdbx_description
1 polymer ?
#
loop_
_entity_poly.entity_id
_entity_poly.type
_entity_poly.pdbx_seq_one_letter_code
_entity_poly.pdbx_strand_id
1 'polypeptide(L)'
;MTTETNDELITALYCRLSVEDEKDKRVSDDESNSISNQKQILLDYCKKHGFKNTMFFVDDGISGTSFERSDFQRMQRMAEEGKICRIIVKDLSRFGREQVEAGRLTQIVYPSLGITFISIQENVNSTTGDGMEMLPFYNIFNEWYAAQTSKKIRAVWQSKAEHGKRVSATVPFGYMKSPDNKEQWIIDEPAANIVRKIYSLCLAGRGPLQIAKQLRSEEHTSELQSRIT
;
A
#
# COMPACT_ATOMS: atom_id res chain seq x y z
N MET A 1 -0.57 37.16 -23.05
CA MET A 1 -1.36 36.38 -24.04
C MET A 1 -1.16 34.87 -23.78
N THR A 2 -1.68 34.29 -22.72
CA THR A 2 -1.48 32.84 -22.42
C THR A 2 -2.56 32.24 -21.48
N THR A 3 -3.71 32.89 -21.35
CA THR A 3 -4.78 32.40 -20.42
C THR A 3 -5.86 31.54 -21.09
N GLU A 4 -6.07 31.68 -22.38
CA GLU A 4 -7.15 30.96 -23.08
C GLU A 4 -6.78 29.53 -23.50
N THR A 5 -5.52 29.23 -23.77
CA THR A 5 -5.05 27.91 -24.20
C THR A 5 -4.97 26.88 -23.05
N ASN A 6 -4.99 27.30 -21.80
CA ASN A 6 -4.86 26.40 -20.63
C ASN A 6 -6.21 25.79 -20.19
N ASP A 7 -7.35 26.34 -20.59
CA ASP A 7 -8.67 25.84 -20.20
C ASP A 7 -9.10 24.60 -21.02
N GLU A 8 -8.48 24.36 -22.18
CA GLU A 8 -8.71 23.16 -23.00
C GLU A 8 -7.90 21.95 -22.49
N LEU A 9 -6.75 22.19 -21.86
CA LEU A 9 -5.90 21.14 -21.35
C LEU A 9 -6.43 20.62 -20.00
N ILE A 10 -6.08 19.37 -19.71
CA ILE A 10 -6.58 18.65 -18.53
C ILE A 10 -5.85 19.10 -17.26
N THR A 11 -6.63 19.38 -16.22
CA THR A 11 -6.17 19.44 -14.85
C THR A 11 -6.30 18.05 -14.23
N ALA A 12 -5.19 17.33 -14.09
CA ALA A 12 -5.15 15.99 -13.54
C ALA A 12 -5.23 16.02 -12.01
N LEU A 13 -6.18 15.27 -11.44
CA LEU A 13 -6.41 15.11 -10.01
C LEU A 13 -5.99 13.70 -9.62
N TYR A 14 -4.83 13.57 -8.98
CA TYR A 14 -4.31 12.25 -8.64
C TYR A 14 -4.62 11.86 -7.19
N CYS A 15 -5.23 10.69 -7.04
CA CYS A 15 -5.60 10.08 -5.76
C CYS A 15 -4.95 8.70 -5.62
N ARG A 16 -4.51 8.36 -4.41
CA ARG A 16 -3.95 7.04 -4.11
C ARG A 16 -4.31 6.60 -2.70
N LEU A 17 -4.68 5.32 -2.56
CA LEU A 17 -4.86 4.71 -1.25
C LEU A 17 -3.52 4.57 -0.52
N SER A 18 -3.49 4.77 0.80
CA SER A 18 -2.34 4.41 1.62
C SER A 18 -2.57 3.03 2.25
N VAL A 19 -1.47 2.33 2.58
CA VAL A 19 -1.52 1.03 3.28
C VAL A 19 -2.17 1.14 4.67
N GLU A 20 -2.17 2.32 5.26
CA GLU A 20 -2.81 2.60 6.56
C GLU A 20 -4.34 2.64 6.43
N ASP A 21 -4.86 3.09 5.30
CA ASP A 21 -6.29 3.19 5.01
C ASP A 21 -6.92 1.83 4.66
N GLU A 22 -6.11 0.80 4.31
CA GLU A 22 -6.59 -0.57 4.01
C GLU A 22 -7.17 -1.30 5.23
N LYS A 23 -6.84 -0.89 6.44
CA LYS A 23 -7.31 -1.56 7.66
C LYS A 23 -8.80 -1.38 7.93
N ASP A 24 -9.41 -0.36 7.35
CA ASP A 24 -10.84 -0.06 7.52
C ASP A 24 -11.76 -0.72 6.47
N LYS A 25 -11.19 -1.42 5.48
CA LYS A 25 -11.91 -2.09 4.37
C LYS A 25 -12.78 -3.30 4.75
N ARG A 26 -13.15 -3.51 6.01
CA ARG A 26 -13.95 -4.70 6.40
C ARG A 26 -15.45 -4.60 6.10
N VAL A 27 -15.95 -3.48 5.61
CA VAL A 27 -17.39 -3.32 5.33
C VAL A 27 -17.59 -2.39 4.14
N SER A 28 -17.91 -2.95 2.98
CA SER A 28 -18.53 -2.40 1.78
C SER A 28 -17.66 -2.31 0.51
N ASP A 29 -18.29 -2.68 -0.62
CA ASP A 29 -17.81 -2.58 -2.02
C ASP A 29 -17.74 -1.13 -2.56
N ASP A 30 -17.91 -0.13 -1.71
CA ASP A 30 -17.81 1.29 -2.06
C ASP A 30 -16.35 1.77 -2.01
N GLU A 31 -16.02 2.72 -2.90
CA GLU A 31 -14.75 3.48 -2.89
C GLU A 31 -14.34 3.80 -1.46
N SER A 32 -13.08 3.52 -1.09
CA SER A 32 -12.67 3.73 0.29
C SER A 32 -12.94 5.19 0.70
N ASN A 33 -13.46 5.40 1.90
CA ASN A 33 -13.75 6.73 2.45
C ASN A 33 -12.56 7.69 2.31
N SER A 34 -11.33 7.16 2.28
CA SER A 34 -10.10 7.91 2.05
C SER A 34 -10.00 8.47 0.64
N ILE A 35 -10.35 7.69 -0.41
CA ILE A 35 -10.33 8.16 -1.80
C ILE A 35 -11.43 9.19 -2.03
N SER A 36 -12.65 8.95 -1.54
CA SER A 36 -13.76 9.89 -1.66
C SER A 36 -13.45 11.23 -1.01
N ASN A 37 -12.81 11.22 0.16
CA ASN A 37 -12.35 12.44 0.83
C ASN A 37 -11.24 13.15 0.03
N GLN A 38 -10.27 12.42 -0.54
CA GLN A 38 -9.25 13.02 -1.41
C GLN A 38 -9.90 13.70 -2.63
N LYS A 39 -10.83 13.03 -3.31
CA LYS A 39 -11.56 13.59 -4.46
C LYS A 39 -12.29 14.89 -4.10
N GLN A 40 -12.97 14.90 -2.95
CA GLN A 40 -13.70 16.10 -2.49
C GLN A 40 -12.75 17.28 -2.26
N ILE A 41 -11.62 17.06 -1.54
CA ILE A 41 -10.62 18.10 -1.28
C ILE A 41 -10.06 18.67 -2.60
N LEU A 42 -9.74 17.81 -3.55
CA LEU A 42 -9.19 18.21 -4.85
C LEU A 42 -10.20 19.02 -5.67
N LEU A 43 -11.48 18.61 -5.69
CA LEU A 43 -12.54 19.34 -6.38
C LEU A 43 -12.80 20.70 -5.75
N ASP A 44 -12.83 20.78 -4.42
CA ASP A 44 -13.07 22.05 -3.71
C ASP A 44 -11.92 23.03 -3.97
N TYR A 45 -10.67 22.51 -4.02
CA TYR A 45 -9.51 23.31 -4.40
C TYR A 45 -9.63 23.82 -5.85
N CYS A 46 -10.03 22.98 -6.80
CA CYS A 46 -10.22 23.38 -8.18
C CYS A 46 -11.32 24.43 -8.33
N LYS A 47 -12.46 24.26 -7.66
CA LYS A 47 -13.54 25.25 -7.64
C LYS A 47 -13.07 26.59 -7.10
N LYS A 48 -12.35 26.58 -5.99
CA LYS A 48 -11.82 27.80 -5.36
C LYS A 48 -10.86 28.58 -6.25
N HIS A 49 -10.06 27.86 -7.05
CA HIS A 49 -9.05 28.46 -7.95
C HIS A 49 -9.52 28.61 -9.40
N GLY A 50 -10.78 28.26 -9.71
CA GLY A 50 -11.37 28.37 -11.03
C GLY A 50 -10.75 27.41 -12.08
N PHE A 51 -10.15 26.31 -11.65
CA PHE A 51 -9.61 25.31 -12.58
C PHE A 51 -10.71 24.49 -13.21
N LYS A 52 -10.71 24.46 -14.54
CA LYS A 52 -11.69 23.74 -15.36
C LYS A 52 -11.06 22.48 -15.94
N ASN A 53 -11.87 21.68 -16.68
CA ASN A 53 -11.45 20.46 -17.36
C ASN A 53 -10.66 19.50 -16.45
N THR A 54 -11.26 19.14 -15.32
CA THR A 54 -10.64 18.24 -14.32
C THR A 54 -10.86 16.78 -14.68
N MET A 55 -9.81 15.94 -14.54
CA MET A 55 -9.86 14.48 -14.71
C MET A 55 -9.20 13.78 -13.55
N PHE A 56 -9.88 12.77 -13.01
CA PHE A 56 -9.32 11.94 -11.94
C PHE A 56 -8.44 10.81 -12.49
N PHE A 57 -7.34 10.57 -11.76
CA PHE A 57 -6.47 9.42 -11.88
C PHE A 57 -6.38 8.77 -10.52
N VAL A 58 -6.83 7.52 -10.40
CA VAL A 58 -7.02 6.87 -9.09
C VAL A 58 -6.37 5.50 -9.07
N ASP A 59 -5.34 5.35 -8.22
CA ASP A 59 -4.74 4.06 -7.94
C ASP A 59 -5.26 3.55 -6.59
N ASP A 60 -6.37 2.80 -6.62
CA ASP A 60 -7.03 2.20 -5.46
C ASP A 60 -6.72 0.69 -5.37
N GLY A 61 -6.33 0.23 -4.18
CA GLY A 61 -6.31 -1.20 -3.85
C GLY A 61 -5.10 -2.00 -4.34
N ILE A 62 -3.99 -1.36 -4.73
CA ILE A 62 -2.76 -2.08 -5.06
C ILE A 62 -1.97 -2.32 -3.78
N SER A 63 -1.83 -3.60 -3.40
CA SER A 63 -1.03 -4.02 -2.25
C SER A 63 0.40 -3.47 -2.37
N GLY A 64 1.02 -3.12 -1.25
CA GLY A 64 2.28 -2.37 -1.18
C GLY A 64 3.50 -3.01 -1.86
N THR A 65 3.31 -4.03 -2.68
CA THR A 65 4.35 -4.80 -3.39
C THR A 65 4.26 -4.77 -4.90
N SER A 66 3.12 -4.36 -5.52
CA SER A 66 3.07 -4.21 -6.97
C SER A 66 3.19 -2.73 -7.37
N PHE A 67 4.23 -2.42 -8.12
CA PHE A 67 4.55 -1.09 -8.66
C PHE A 67 3.64 -0.67 -9.83
N GLU A 68 2.58 -1.41 -10.12
CA GLU A 68 1.69 -1.11 -11.23
C GLU A 68 0.64 -0.08 -10.85
N ARG A 69 1.06 1.18 -10.82
CA ARG A 69 0.19 2.36 -10.77
C ARG A 69 -0.33 2.64 -12.17
N SER A 70 -1.36 1.93 -12.58
CA SER A 70 -1.90 2.03 -13.94
C SER A 70 -2.38 3.43 -14.29
N ASP A 71 -3.07 4.10 -13.36
CA ASP A 71 -3.58 5.45 -13.57
C ASP A 71 -2.48 6.50 -13.46
N PHE A 72 -1.48 6.31 -12.60
CA PHE A 72 -0.30 7.16 -12.58
C PHE A 72 0.45 7.09 -13.92
N GLN A 73 0.69 5.89 -14.45
CA GLN A 73 1.33 5.70 -15.74
C GLN A 73 0.50 6.30 -16.89
N ARG A 74 -0.83 6.17 -16.84
CA ARG A 74 -1.73 6.82 -17.81
C ARG A 74 -1.60 8.34 -17.74
N MET A 75 -1.57 8.91 -16.53
CA MET A 75 -1.36 10.33 -16.32
C MET A 75 -0.01 10.79 -16.88
N GLN A 76 1.08 10.05 -16.64
CA GLN A 76 2.40 10.37 -17.18
C GLN A 76 2.41 10.40 -18.72
N ARG A 77 1.85 9.37 -19.39
CA ARG A 77 1.75 9.35 -20.84
C ARG A 77 0.96 10.55 -21.38
N MET A 78 -0.15 10.89 -20.75
CA MET A 78 -0.95 12.06 -21.17
C MET A 78 -0.22 13.37 -20.91
N ALA A 79 0.64 13.45 -19.90
CA ALA A 79 1.51 14.58 -19.64
C ALA A 79 2.58 14.73 -20.75
N GLU A 80 3.24 13.64 -21.13
CA GLU A 80 4.22 13.59 -22.23
C GLU A 80 3.58 13.91 -23.60
N GLU A 81 2.31 13.55 -23.81
CA GLU A 81 1.52 13.88 -24.98
C GLU A 81 1.04 15.35 -25.01
N GLY A 82 1.37 16.15 -23.99
CA GLY A 82 0.98 17.55 -23.89
C GLY A 82 -0.51 17.79 -23.64
N LYS A 83 -1.25 16.78 -23.11
CA LYS A 83 -2.68 16.87 -22.82
C LYS A 83 -2.99 17.43 -21.44
N ILE A 84 -1.99 17.51 -20.55
CA ILE A 84 -2.14 17.94 -19.16
C ILE A 84 -1.40 19.27 -18.97
N CYS A 85 -2.08 20.24 -18.37
CA CYS A 85 -1.45 21.51 -17.99
C CYS A 85 -1.15 21.59 -16.49
N ARG A 86 -1.84 20.75 -15.69
CA ARG A 86 -1.75 20.84 -14.23
C ARG A 86 -1.93 19.47 -13.59
N ILE A 87 -1.13 19.18 -12.57
CA ILE A 87 -1.27 17.97 -11.76
C ILE A 87 -1.44 18.41 -10.32
N ILE A 88 -2.54 17.99 -9.68
CA ILE A 88 -2.88 18.36 -8.31
C ILE A 88 -2.99 17.10 -7.46
N VAL A 89 -2.33 17.10 -6.31
CA VAL A 89 -2.41 16.04 -5.30
C VAL A 89 -2.84 16.61 -3.95
N LYS A 90 -3.46 15.78 -3.11
CA LYS A 90 -3.80 16.20 -1.75
C LYS A 90 -2.53 16.47 -0.93
N ASP A 91 -1.59 15.52 -0.97
CA ASP A 91 -0.31 15.56 -0.27
C ASP A 91 0.78 14.83 -1.05
N LEU A 92 2.05 15.13 -0.78
CA LEU A 92 3.21 14.55 -1.46
C LEU A 92 3.31 13.04 -1.26
N SER A 93 2.82 12.50 -0.14
CA SER A 93 2.87 11.07 0.14
C SER A 93 2.01 10.25 -0.83
N ARG A 94 0.97 10.86 -1.39
CA ARG A 94 0.10 10.26 -2.42
C ARG A 94 0.78 10.23 -3.78
N PHE A 95 1.61 11.22 -4.07
CA PHE A 95 2.30 11.32 -5.35
C PHE A 95 3.40 10.27 -5.53
N GLY A 96 4.31 10.10 -4.57
CA GLY A 96 5.42 9.15 -4.70
C GLY A 96 5.95 8.63 -3.37
N ARG A 97 6.34 7.34 -3.34
CA ARG A 97 7.14 6.76 -2.26
C ARG A 97 8.63 6.86 -2.56
N GLU A 98 9.02 6.82 -3.85
CA GLU A 98 10.39 7.03 -4.27
C GLU A 98 10.64 8.52 -4.45
N GLN A 99 11.40 9.07 -3.55
CA GLN A 99 11.67 10.49 -3.44
C GLN A 99 12.47 11.03 -4.61
N VAL A 100 13.40 10.22 -5.11
CA VAL A 100 14.24 10.60 -6.25
C VAL A 100 13.39 10.81 -7.50
N GLU A 101 12.45 9.88 -7.76
CA GLU A 101 11.57 9.96 -8.92
C GLU A 101 10.53 11.08 -8.77
N ALA A 102 9.91 11.22 -7.60
CA ALA A 102 8.98 12.32 -7.33
C ALA A 102 9.68 13.69 -7.46
N GLY A 103 10.89 13.83 -6.94
CA GLY A 103 11.71 15.04 -7.09
C GLY A 103 12.06 15.32 -8.56
N ARG A 104 12.50 14.30 -9.31
CA ARG A 104 12.79 14.42 -10.75
C ARG A 104 11.55 14.88 -11.54
N LEU A 105 10.40 14.28 -11.28
CA LEU A 105 9.17 14.64 -11.97
C LEU A 105 8.74 16.08 -11.66
N THR A 106 8.71 16.46 -10.41
CA THR A 106 8.19 17.78 -9.99
C THR A 106 9.14 18.92 -10.26
N GLN A 107 10.46 18.71 -10.21
CA GLN A 107 11.46 19.76 -10.36
C GLN A 107 12.06 19.86 -11.76
N ILE A 108 12.03 18.79 -12.55
CA ILE A 108 12.66 18.75 -13.87
C ILE A 108 11.62 18.45 -14.96
N VAL A 109 10.93 17.31 -14.88
CA VAL A 109 10.10 16.83 -15.99
C VAL A 109 8.87 17.71 -16.20
N TYR A 110 8.07 17.93 -15.18
CA TYR A 110 6.85 18.73 -15.31
C TYR A 110 7.11 20.17 -15.70
N PRO A 111 8.09 20.88 -15.09
CA PRO A 111 8.46 22.21 -15.55
C PRO A 111 8.93 22.23 -17.01
N SER A 112 9.69 21.23 -17.49
CA SER A 112 10.12 21.15 -18.88
C SER A 112 8.96 20.92 -19.87
N LEU A 113 7.89 20.29 -19.42
CA LEU A 113 6.64 20.08 -20.18
C LEU A 113 5.63 21.22 -20.01
N GLY A 114 5.96 22.27 -19.27
CA GLY A 114 5.05 23.38 -18.96
C GLY A 114 3.88 23.00 -18.03
N ILE A 115 4.02 21.91 -17.27
CA ILE A 115 2.99 21.41 -16.37
C ILE A 115 3.21 21.98 -14.97
N THR A 116 2.15 22.56 -14.41
CA THR A 116 2.14 23.02 -13.02
C THR A 116 1.88 21.85 -12.07
N PHE A 117 2.74 21.63 -11.08
CA PHE A 117 2.52 20.69 -10.00
C PHE A 117 2.06 21.41 -8.73
N ILE A 118 0.98 20.90 -8.10
CA ILE A 118 0.41 21.48 -6.88
C ILE A 118 0.20 20.36 -5.85
N SER A 119 0.74 20.54 -4.64
CA SER A 119 0.39 19.76 -3.45
C SER A 119 -0.32 20.66 -2.44
N ILE A 120 -1.57 20.30 -2.11
CA ILE A 120 -2.45 21.18 -1.33
C ILE A 120 -1.97 21.26 0.11
N GLN A 121 -1.65 20.14 0.73
CA GLN A 121 -1.38 20.07 2.16
C GLN A 121 -0.03 20.71 2.53
N GLU A 122 0.97 20.54 1.69
CA GLU A 122 2.29 21.14 1.88
C GLU A 122 2.38 22.56 1.28
N ASN A 123 1.28 23.05 0.69
CA ASN A 123 1.24 24.34 0.01
C ASN A 123 2.34 24.52 -1.03
N VAL A 124 2.60 23.47 -1.82
CA VAL A 124 3.59 23.48 -2.90
C VAL A 124 2.92 23.87 -4.22
N ASN A 125 3.51 24.83 -4.93
CA ASN A 125 3.06 25.22 -6.27
C ASN A 125 4.29 25.52 -7.15
N SER A 126 4.50 24.71 -8.17
CA SER A 126 5.67 24.87 -9.04
C SER A 126 5.64 26.12 -9.95
N THR A 127 4.48 26.77 -10.12
CA THR A 127 4.37 28.00 -10.91
C THR A 127 4.75 29.23 -10.11
N THR A 128 4.31 29.32 -8.85
CA THR A 128 4.62 30.45 -7.96
C THR A 128 5.94 30.28 -7.26
N GLY A 129 6.49 29.08 -7.25
CA GLY A 129 7.69 28.72 -6.48
C GLY A 129 7.40 28.43 -5.01
N ASP A 130 6.16 28.62 -4.56
CA ASP A 130 5.77 28.40 -3.16
C ASP A 130 6.06 26.96 -2.73
N GLY A 131 6.74 26.81 -1.61
CA GLY A 131 7.04 25.52 -1.00
C GLY A 131 8.05 24.65 -1.77
N MET A 132 8.50 25.04 -2.96
CA MET A 132 9.44 24.25 -3.79
C MET A 132 10.80 24.08 -3.11
N GLU A 133 11.28 25.07 -2.37
CA GLU A 133 12.53 25.01 -1.61
C GLU A 133 12.46 23.95 -0.48
N MET A 134 11.26 23.70 0.03
CA MET A 134 11.03 22.74 1.11
C MET A 134 10.82 21.30 0.61
N LEU A 135 10.57 21.08 -0.69
CA LEU A 135 10.36 19.75 -1.26
C LEU A 135 11.45 18.73 -0.89
N PRO A 136 12.74 19.03 -1.00
CA PRO A 136 13.80 18.10 -0.59
C PRO A 136 13.72 17.71 0.89
N PHE A 137 13.34 18.67 1.76
CA PHE A 137 13.21 18.43 3.20
C PHE A 137 11.99 17.56 3.51
N TYR A 138 10.83 17.82 2.89
CA TYR A 138 9.65 16.97 3.04
C TYR A 138 9.94 15.52 2.66
N ASN A 139 10.69 15.33 1.59
CA ASN A 139 11.12 14.03 1.15
C ASN A 139 12.00 13.32 2.21
N ILE A 140 13.02 14.00 2.73
CA ILE A 140 13.91 13.49 3.78
C ILE A 140 13.11 13.17 5.05
N PHE A 141 12.19 14.04 5.46
CA PHE A 141 11.34 13.82 6.65
C PHE A 141 10.46 12.61 6.52
N ASN A 142 9.82 12.40 5.36
CA ASN A 142 8.97 11.24 5.12
C ASN A 142 9.76 9.92 5.21
N GLU A 143 10.96 9.87 4.65
CA GLU A 143 11.84 8.69 4.75
C GLU A 143 12.31 8.46 6.18
N TRP A 144 12.76 9.50 6.84
CA TRP A 144 13.21 9.42 8.22
C TRP A 144 12.07 8.95 9.14
N TYR A 145 10.85 9.47 8.97
CA TYR A 145 9.68 9.07 9.74
C TYR A 145 9.34 7.59 9.53
N ALA A 146 9.35 7.12 8.28
CA ALA A 146 9.14 5.72 7.96
C ALA A 146 10.21 4.81 8.60
N ALA A 147 11.48 5.21 8.52
CA ALA A 147 12.59 4.48 9.15
C ALA A 147 12.47 4.45 10.67
N GLN A 148 12.11 5.57 11.31
CA GLN A 148 11.90 5.64 12.77
C GLN A 148 10.72 4.78 13.21
N THR A 149 9.61 4.81 12.47
CA THR A 149 8.43 3.98 12.75
C THR A 149 8.78 2.49 12.65
N SER A 150 9.52 2.09 11.61
CA SER A 150 10.01 0.72 11.45
C SER A 150 10.90 0.28 12.62
N LYS A 151 11.83 1.16 13.07
CA LYS A 151 12.66 0.88 14.25
C LYS A 151 11.83 0.68 15.52
N LYS A 152 10.84 1.54 15.75
CA LYS A 152 9.95 1.43 16.92
C LYS A 152 9.15 0.13 16.90
N ILE A 153 8.60 -0.26 15.74
CA ILE A 153 7.86 -1.52 15.59
C ILE A 153 8.77 -2.72 15.86
N ARG A 154 9.98 -2.75 15.29
CA ARG A 154 10.96 -3.83 15.55
C ARG A 154 11.34 -3.93 17.02
N ALA A 155 11.58 -2.81 17.69
CA ALA A 155 11.91 -2.79 19.12
C ALA A 155 10.77 -3.36 19.97
N VAL A 156 9.51 -3.02 19.66
CA VAL A 156 8.34 -3.59 20.35
C VAL A 156 8.23 -5.10 20.08
N TRP A 157 8.48 -5.56 18.86
CA TRP A 157 8.46 -6.97 18.53
C TRP A 157 9.57 -7.74 19.23
N GLN A 158 10.76 -7.19 19.25
CA GLN A 158 11.90 -7.78 19.96
C GLN A 158 11.61 -7.88 21.45
N SER A 159 11.15 -6.81 22.08
CA SER A 159 10.78 -6.81 23.50
C SER A 159 9.69 -7.84 23.82
N LYS A 160 8.66 -7.96 22.97
CA LYS A 160 7.64 -9.00 23.13
C LYS A 160 8.23 -10.41 23.03
N ALA A 161 9.12 -10.65 22.06
CA ALA A 161 9.74 -11.94 21.86
C ALA A 161 10.64 -12.32 23.06
N GLU A 162 11.44 -11.38 23.57
CA GLU A 162 12.28 -11.57 24.75
C GLU A 162 11.49 -11.91 26.02
N HIS A 163 10.26 -11.37 26.14
CA HIS A 163 9.35 -11.68 27.25
C HIS A 163 8.40 -12.86 26.98
N GLY A 164 8.65 -13.63 25.93
CA GLY A 164 7.82 -14.78 25.58
C GLY A 164 6.38 -14.43 25.16
N LYS A 165 6.10 -13.14 24.85
CA LYS A 165 4.80 -12.71 24.37
C LYS A 165 4.69 -12.93 22.86
N ARG A 166 3.51 -13.33 22.40
CA ARG A 166 3.28 -13.52 20.98
C ARG A 166 3.45 -12.22 20.19
N VAL A 167 4.04 -12.34 19.01
CA VAL A 167 4.26 -11.23 18.07
C VAL A 167 3.24 -11.28 16.94
N SER A 168 2.79 -12.49 16.54
CA SER A 168 1.83 -12.70 15.46
C SER A 168 0.38 -12.71 15.97
N ALA A 169 -0.55 -12.13 15.20
CA ALA A 169 -1.98 -12.23 15.44
C ALA A 169 -2.54 -13.61 15.04
N THR A 170 -1.88 -14.28 14.07
CA THR A 170 -2.28 -15.56 13.53
C THR A 170 -1.58 -16.68 14.27
N VAL A 171 -2.32 -17.72 14.63
CA VAL A 171 -1.76 -18.92 15.28
C VAL A 171 -1.18 -19.83 14.19
N PRO A 172 0.09 -20.27 14.31
CA PRO A 172 0.65 -21.25 13.38
C PRO A 172 -0.09 -22.58 13.44
N PHE A 173 -0.13 -23.31 12.32
CA PHE A 173 -0.71 -24.64 12.28
C PHE A 173 0.03 -25.57 13.25
N GLY A 174 -0.71 -26.35 14.02
CA GLY A 174 -0.20 -27.19 15.13
C GLY A 174 -0.38 -26.56 16.51
N TYR A 175 -0.88 -25.32 16.57
CA TYR A 175 -1.23 -24.62 17.80
C TYR A 175 -2.64 -24.04 17.72
N MET A 176 -3.28 -23.83 18.86
CA MET A 176 -4.53 -23.12 19.02
C MET A 176 -4.43 -22.08 20.13
N LYS A 177 -5.36 -21.13 20.15
CA LYS A 177 -5.43 -20.14 21.24
C LYS A 177 -5.96 -20.82 22.49
N SER A 178 -5.36 -20.55 23.66
CA SER A 178 -5.89 -21.01 24.92
C SER A 178 -7.31 -20.47 25.15
N PRO A 179 -8.26 -21.26 25.63
CA PRO A 179 -9.59 -20.79 26.01
C PRO A 179 -9.55 -19.73 27.11
N ASP A 180 -8.63 -19.88 28.06
CA ASP A 180 -8.51 -19.00 29.24
C ASP A 180 -7.74 -17.73 28.96
N ASN A 181 -6.74 -17.79 28.06
CA ASN A 181 -5.91 -16.66 27.72
C ASN A 181 -5.60 -16.60 26.22
N LYS A 182 -6.30 -15.72 25.49
CA LYS A 182 -6.13 -15.55 24.04
C LYS A 182 -4.73 -15.12 23.60
N GLU A 183 -3.90 -14.64 24.50
CA GLU A 183 -2.49 -14.31 24.23
C GLU A 183 -1.55 -15.51 24.31
N GLN A 184 -2.00 -16.63 24.87
CA GLN A 184 -1.23 -17.85 25.01
C GLN A 184 -1.65 -18.89 23.97
N TRP A 185 -0.67 -19.57 23.39
CA TRP A 185 -0.90 -20.69 22.46
C TRP A 185 -0.71 -22.01 23.20
N ILE A 186 -1.58 -22.95 22.93
CA ILE A 186 -1.50 -24.34 23.38
C ILE A 186 -1.34 -25.23 22.15
N ILE A 187 -0.79 -26.43 22.37
CA ILE A 187 -0.59 -27.38 21.27
C ILE A 187 -1.95 -27.96 20.88
N ASP A 188 -2.25 -27.95 19.59
CA ASP A 188 -3.34 -28.69 18.97
C ASP A 188 -2.77 -30.05 18.56
N GLU A 189 -2.93 -31.07 19.42
CA GLU A 189 -2.29 -32.36 19.22
C GLU A 189 -2.59 -33.01 17.85
N PRO A 190 -3.82 -33.01 17.32
CA PRO A 190 -4.10 -33.54 15.98
C PRO A 190 -3.27 -32.83 14.91
N ALA A 191 -3.26 -31.51 14.90
CA ALA A 191 -2.51 -30.70 13.93
C ALA A 191 -0.98 -30.79 14.19
N ALA A 192 -0.54 -30.81 15.43
CA ALA A 192 0.86 -30.93 15.81
C ALA A 192 1.48 -32.25 15.35
N ASN A 193 0.72 -33.35 15.38
CA ASN A 193 1.20 -34.66 14.89
C ASN A 193 1.46 -34.61 13.38
N ILE A 194 0.64 -33.90 12.61
CA ILE A 194 0.88 -33.68 11.17
C ILE A 194 2.17 -32.89 10.98
N VAL A 195 2.38 -31.83 11.75
CA VAL A 195 3.63 -31.03 11.68
C VAL A 195 4.86 -31.88 12.01
N ARG A 196 4.83 -32.65 13.11
CA ARG A 196 5.92 -33.56 13.50
C ARG A 196 6.25 -34.57 12.39
N LYS A 197 5.20 -35.10 11.73
CA LYS A 197 5.36 -36.01 10.59
C LYS A 197 6.00 -35.35 9.38
N ILE A 198 5.59 -34.12 9.03
CA ILE A 198 6.21 -33.34 7.96
C ILE A 198 7.70 -33.17 8.23
N TYR A 199 8.08 -32.79 9.44
CA TYR A 199 9.48 -32.62 9.82
C TYR A 199 10.27 -33.93 9.74
N SER A 200 9.72 -35.04 10.19
CA SER A 200 10.38 -36.36 10.12
C SER A 200 10.64 -36.80 8.68
N LEU A 201 9.68 -36.58 7.79
CA LEU A 201 9.80 -36.88 6.37
C LEU A 201 10.82 -35.94 5.67
N CYS A 202 10.86 -34.69 6.07
CA CYS A 202 11.86 -33.73 5.58
C CYS A 202 13.29 -34.15 6.00
N LEU A 203 13.48 -34.55 7.25
CA LEU A 203 14.75 -35.05 7.75
C LEU A 203 15.17 -36.37 7.05
N ALA A 204 14.21 -37.19 6.62
CA ALA A 204 14.46 -38.38 5.80
C ALA A 204 14.77 -38.05 4.32
N GLY A 205 14.95 -36.77 3.96
CA GLY A 205 15.33 -36.33 2.61
C GLY A 205 14.20 -36.24 1.61
N ARG A 206 12.95 -36.29 2.03
CA ARG A 206 11.80 -36.17 1.11
C ARG A 206 11.53 -34.73 0.74
N GLY A 207 11.32 -34.48 -0.55
CA GLY A 207 10.97 -33.15 -1.06
C GLY A 207 9.50 -32.75 -0.75
N PRO A 208 9.18 -31.43 -0.77
CA PRO A 208 7.85 -30.92 -0.39
C PRO A 208 6.68 -31.58 -1.14
N LEU A 209 6.83 -31.82 -2.44
CA LEU A 209 5.82 -32.49 -3.28
C LEU A 209 5.57 -33.94 -2.88
N GLN A 210 6.61 -34.68 -2.47
CA GLN A 210 6.49 -36.06 -2.02
C GLN A 210 5.76 -36.12 -0.65
N ILE A 211 6.10 -35.20 0.24
CA ILE A 211 5.45 -35.06 1.55
C ILE A 211 3.97 -34.74 1.38
N ALA A 212 3.63 -33.77 0.52
CA ALA A 212 2.25 -33.41 0.24
C ALA A 212 1.43 -34.55 -0.35
N LYS A 213 2.00 -35.34 -1.28
CA LYS A 213 1.34 -36.53 -1.84
C LYS A 213 1.09 -37.60 -0.78
N GLN A 214 2.06 -37.84 0.08
CA GLN A 214 1.94 -38.83 1.14
C GLN A 214 0.85 -38.44 2.16
N LEU A 215 0.82 -37.22 2.62
CA LEU A 215 -0.20 -36.73 3.55
C LEU A 215 -1.60 -36.83 2.97
N ARG A 216 -1.78 -36.44 1.69
CA ARG A 216 -3.08 -36.55 1.01
C ARG A 216 -3.56 -37.98 0.84
N SER A 217 -2.67 -38.94 0.55
CA SER A 217 -3.04 -40.34 0.44
C SER A 217 -3.51 -40.94 1.77
N GLU A 218 -2.92 -40.49 2.88
CA GLU A 218 -3.31 -40.96 4.22
C GLU A 218 -4.64 -40.36 4.69
N GLU A 219 -4.93 -39.09 4.35
CA GLU A 219 -6.23 -38.46 4.60
C GLU A 219 -7.36 -39.25 3.90
N HIS A 220 -7.21 -39.56 2.60
CA HIS A 220 -8.18 -40.38 1.86
C HIS A 220 -8.36 -41.77 2.43
N THR A 221 -7.31 -42.38 2.96
CA THR A 221 -7.40 -43.71 3.57
C THR A 221 -8.17 -43.67 4.88
N SER A 222 -7.98 -42.63 5.70
CA SER A 222 -8.71 -42.46 6.98
C SER A 222 -10.19 -42.12 6.76
N GLU A 223 -10.54 -41.32 5.74
CA GLU A 223 -11.93 -41.02 5.36
C GLU A 223 -12.65 -42.27 4.85
N LEU A 224 -12.00 -43.14 4.09
CA LEU A 224 -12.58 -44.40 3.64
C LEU A 224 -12.80 -45.38 4.79
N GLN A 225 -11.88 -45.43 5.75
CA GLN A 225 -12.05 -46.29 6.95
C GLN A 225 -13.18 -45.81 7.86
N SER A 226 -13.38 -44.49 8.01
CA SER A 226 -14.47 -43.92 8.81
C SER A 226 -15.86 -44.11 8.19
N ARG A 227 -15.96 -44.45 6.90
CA ARG A 227 -17.21 -44.74 6.19
C ARG A 227 -17.60 -46.22 6.19
N ILE A 228 -16.72 -47.11 6.65
CA ILE A 228 -16.90 -48.56 6.69
C ILE A 228 -17.22 -49.06 8.10
N THR A 229 -17.06 -48.19 9.12
CA THR A 229 -17.47 -48.43 10.51
C THR A 229 -18.75 -47.69 10.83
#